data_5e640dfabf4f57c9d8cdb5641498eef2
#
_entry.id   5e640dfabf4f57c9d8cdb5641498eef2
#
_cell.length_a   1.000
_cell.length_b   1.000
_cell.length_c   1.000
_cell.angle_alpha   90.00
_cell.angle_beta   90.00
_cell.angle_gamma   90.00
#
_symmetry.space_group_name_H-M   'P 1'
#
loop_
_entity.id
_entity.type
_entity.pdbx_description
1 polymer ?
#
loop_
_entity_poly.entity_id
_entity_poly.type
_entity_poly.pdbx_seq_one_letter_code
_entity_poly.pdbx_strand_id
1 'polypeptide(L)'
;MAVVDIGIDLGTASVLVYVKGKGVVLKEPSVVAFDRDTSEIRAIGEEARLMLGRTPGNIVAVRPLRQGVISDYTVTEKMIKYFVQKSLGKRTFKRPRISVCVPSGVTEVEKKAVEEATFAAGAREVHLIEEPVAAAIGAGIDISKACGNMIVDIGGGTSDIAVISLGGTVVNTSLKVAGDDFDEAIVRYMRKKHNLLIGERTAEDIKIRIGTTYPLVEDETIEVRGRNLVTGLPKTVTVSSSETEEALREPTSQIVEAVIGVLERTPPELSADILDRGIVLTGGGALLRGLEELIEERTGIHTMTAEDPMQVVAIGTGQFAEFMSENKKFHV
;
A
#
# COMPACT_ATOMS: atom_id res chain seq x y z
N MET A 1 9.43 33.79 2.42
CA MET A 1 8.26 33.01 1.95
C MET A 1 8.54 31.56 2.33
N ALA A 2 7.61 30.88 3.01
CA ALA A 2 7.78 29.51 3.51
C ALA A 2 7.96 28.49 2.38
N VAL A 3 8.84 27.52 2.56
CA VAL A 3 8.96 26.33 1.72
C VAL A 3 7.74 25.44 1.99
N VAL A 4 7.20 24.81 0.99
CA VAL A 4 6.05 23.87 1.16
C VAL A 4 6.61 22.50 1.55
N ASP A 5 6.06 21.91 2.60
CA ASP A 5 6.38 20.56 3.04
C ASP A 5 5.32 19.60 2.51
N ILE A 6 5.77 18.50 1.90
CA ILE A 6 4.94 17.47 1.27
C ILE A 6 5.34 16.11 1.81
N GLY A 7 4.36 15.29 2.18
CA GLY A 7 4.51 13.85 2.37
C GLY A 7 3.97 13.09 1.17
N ILE A 8 4.69 12.12 0.67
CA ILE A 8 4.25 11.25 -0.41
C ILE A 8 4.29 9.81 0.08
N ASP A 9 3.14 9.17 0.06
CA ASP A 9 3.04 7.72 0.10
C ASP A 9 3.11 7.22 -1.35
N LEU A 10 4.25 6.61 -1.69
CA LEU A 10 4.54 6.14 -3.06
C LEU A 10 4.26 4.63 -3.17
N GLY A 11 3.01 4.25 -3.01
CA GLY A 11 2.61 2.85 -2.98
C GLY A 11 2.52 2.17 -4.35
N THR A 12 2.57 0.83 -4.34
CA THR A 12 2.43 -0.02 -5.54
C THR A 12 1.06 0.15 -6.20
N ALA A 13 -0.01 0.22 -5.42
CA ALA A 13 -1.38 0.35 -5.92
C ALA A 13 -1.83 1.80 -6.09
N SER A 14 -1.46 2.68 -5.18
CA SER A 14 -1.87 4.09 -5.17
C SER A 14 -0.78 5.01 -4.65
N VAL A 15 -0.80 6.25 -5.12
CA VAL A 15 0.01 7.36 -4.59
C VAL A 15 -0.90 8.32 -3.84
N LEU A 16 -0.52 8.64 -2.60
CA LEU A 16 -1.18 9.66 -1.81
C LEU A 16 -0.21 10.82 -1.54
N VAL A 17 -0.71 12.03 -1.59
CA VAL A 17 0.08 13.23 -1.32
C VAL A 17 -0.56 14.05 -0.21
N TYR A 18 0.20 14.25 0.85
CA TYR A 18 -0.11 15.14 1.96
C TYR A 18 0.60 16.48 1.75
N VAL A 19 -0.08 17.58 2.03
CA VAL A 19 0.50 18.94 2.00
C VAL A 19 0.30 19.59 3.35
N LYS A 20 1.37 20.13 3.95
CA LYS A 20 1.34 20.84 5.23
C LYS A 20 0.19 21.85 5.28
N GLY A 21 -0.64 21.74 6.32
CA GLY A 21 -1.79 22.62 6.55
C GLY A 21 -3.02 22.35 5.66
N LYS A 22 -2.97 21.33 4.81
CA LYS A 22 -4.13 20.94 3.96
C LYS A 22 -4.54 19.47 4.14
N GLY A 23 -3.69 18.64 4.75
CA GLY A 23 -3.93 17.21 4.85
C GLY A 23 -3.64 16.46 3.54
N VAL A 24 -4.26 15.29 3.36
CA VAL A 24 -4.17 14.51 2.11
C VAL A 24 -4.96 15.22 1.01
N VAL A 25 -4.26 15.71 0.00
CA VAL A 25 -4.84 16.50 -1.10
C VAL A 25 -4.97 15.72 -2.40
N LEU A 26 -4.32 14.55 -2.50
CA LEU A 26 -4.36 13.71 -3.68
C LEU A 26 -4.32 12.24 -3.26
N LYS A 27 -5.16 11.45 -3.94
CA LYS A 27 -5.18 9.99 -3.89
C LYS A 27 -5.45 9.50 -5.30
N GLU A 28 -4.46 8.88 -5.92
CA GLU A 28 -4.54 8.44 -7.32
C GLU A 28 -3.90 7.05 -7.47
N PRO A 29 -4.38 6.22 -8.39
CA PRO A 29 -3.71 4.96 -8.71
C PRO A 29 -2.27 5.15 -9.23
N SER A 30 -1.37 4.28 -8.82
CA SER A 30 0.01 4.18 -9.33
C SER A 30 0.04 3.55 -10.72
N VAL A 31 -0.60 4.20 -11.71
CA VAL A 31 -0.69 3.70 -13.08
C VAL A 31 -0.31 4.81 -14.05
N VAL A 32 0.47 4.45 -15.08
CA VAL A 32 0.85 5.35 -16.17
C VAL A 32 0.58 4.66 -17.50
N ALA A 33 -0.09 5.37 -18.40
CA ALA A 33 -0.28 4.94 -19.78
C ALA A 33 0.60 5.78 -20.70
N PHE A 34 1.36 5.15 -21.57
CA PHE A 34 2.24 5.80 -22.52
C PHE A 34 2.24 5.09 -23.87
N ASP A 35 2.60 5.85 -24.88
CA ASP A 35 2.82 5.32 -26.21
C ASP A 35 4.18 4.61 -26.27
N ARG A 36 4.18 3.35 -26.73
CA ARG A 36 5.39 2.52 -26.76
C ARG A 36 6.47 3.04 -27.72
N ASP A 37 6.05 3.63 -28.82
CA ASP A 37 6.97 4.04 -29.89
C ASP A 37 7.59 5.41 -29.60
N THR A 38 6.79 6.33 -29.02
CA THR A 38 7.23 7.72 -28.74
C THR A 38 7.64 7.94 -27.28
N SER A 39 7.33 7.01 -26.36
CA SER A 39 7.47 7.17 -24.90
C SER A 39 6.71 8.40 -24.34
N GLU A 40 5.74 8.93 -25.08
CA GLU A 40 4.87 9.99 -24.60
C GLU A 40 3.84 9.47 -23.61
N ILE A 41 3.72 10.17 -22.48
CA ILE A 41 2.67 9.86 -21.49
C ILE A 41 1.32 10.30 -22.05
N ARG A 42 0.38 9.37 -22.06
CA ARG A 42 -1.02 9.58 -22.47
C ARG A 42 -1.93 9.86 -21.29
N ALA A 43 -1.71 9.17 -20.16
CA ALA A 43 -2.51 9.36 -18.95
C ALA A 43 -1.71 8.94 -17.71
N ILE A 44 -2.06 9.48 -16.54
CA ILE A 44 -1.52 9.10 -15.23
C ILE A 44 -2.68 9.01 -14.23
N GLY A 45 -2.59 8.08 -13.29
CA GLY A 45 -3.57 7.93 -12.22
C GLY A 45 -4.85 7.24 -12.70
N GLU A 46 -6.02 7.76 -12.32
CA GLU A 46 -7.32 7.13 -12.60
C GLU A 46 -7.59 6.98 -14.10
N GLU A 47 -7.22 7.96 -14.91
CA GLU A 47 -7.39 7.87 -16.37
C GLU A 47 -6.58 6.71 -16.95
N ALA A 48 -5.34 6.52 -16.48
CA ALA A 48 -4.50 5.40 -16.91
C ALA A 48 -5.03 4.05 -16.39
N ARG A 49 -5.58 4.00 -15.17
CA ARG A 49 -6.19 2.79 -14.59
C ARG A 49 -7.35 2.28 -15.43
N LEU A 50 -8.16 3.19 -15.97
CA LEU A 50 -9.26 2.83 -16.87
C LEU A 50 -8.78 2.16 -18.18
N MET A 51 -7.52 2.38 -18.56
CA MET A 51 -6.90 1.83 -19.77
C MET A 51 -6.30 0.42 -19.55
N LEU A 52 -6.08 -0.02 -18.30
CA LEU A 52 -5.53 -1.35 -18.01
C LEU A 52 -6.36 -2.45 -18.68
N GLY A 53 -5.72 -3.31 -19.45
CA GLY A 53 -6.33 -4.42 -20.17
C GLY A 53 -7.25 -4.03 -21.34
N ARG A 54 -7.25 -2.72 -21.75
CA ARG A 54 -8.14 -2.18 -22.80
C ARG A 54 -7.41 -1.36 -23.85
N THR A 55 -6.07 -1.32 -23.82
CA THR A 55 -5.27 -0.51 -24.73
C THR A 55 -5.07 -1.18 -26.09
N PRO A 56 -5.02 -0.41 -27.20
CA PRO A 56 -4.52 -0.92 -28.47
C PRO A 56 -3.01 -1.19 -28.37
N GLY A 57 -2.44 -1.94 -29.32
CA GLY A 57 -1.08 -2.48 -29.24
C GLY A 57 0.06 -1.46 -29.09
N ASN A 58 -0.16 -0.21 -29.48
CA ASN A 58 0.83 0.86 -29.34
C ASN A 58 0.76 1.63 -28.02
N ILE A 59 -0.29 1.46 -27.22
CA ILE A 59 -0.44 2.08 -25.91
C ILE A 59 -0.24 1.03 -24.83
N VAL A 60 0.60 1.33 -23.84
CA VAL A 60 0.88 0.44 -22.71
C VAL A 60 0.49 1.16 -21.43
N ALA A 61 -0.37 0.54 -20.64
CA ALA A 61 -0.68 0.97 -19.28
C ALA A 61 0.06 0.06 -18.29
N VAL A 62 0.88 0.65 -17.42
CA VAL A 62 1.73 -0.08 -16.46
C VAL A 62 1.64 0.51 -15.06
N ARG A 63 1.95 -0.31 -14.07
CA ARG A 63 2.29 0.13 -12.71
C ARG A 63 3.81 0.26 -12.65
N PRO A 64 4.37 1.48 -12.47
CA PRO A 64 5.81 1.70 -12.46
C PRO A 64 6.49 1.27 -11.17
N LEU A 65 5.69 0.97 -10.12
CA LEU A 65 6.14 0.34 -8.89
C LEU A 65 5.55 -1.07 -8.80
N ARG A 66 6.36 -2.03 -8.33
CA ARG A 66 5.95 -3.40 -8.06
C ARG A 66 6.58 -3.87 -6.77
N GLN A 67 5.77 -4.48 -5.90
CA GLN A 67 6.25 -5.00 -4.61
C GLN A 67 7.10 -3.98 -3.84
N GLY A 68 6.61 -2.73 -3.78
CA GLY A 68 7.25 -1.63 -3.05
C GLY A 68 8.50 -1.03 -3.70
N VAL A 69 8.92 -1.49 -4.89
CA VAL A 69 10.13 -1.00 -5.55
C VAL A 69 9.87 -0.41 -6.95
N ILE A 70 10.73 0.51 -7.37
CA ILE A 70 10.67 1.11 -8.69
C ILE A 70 11.06 0.07 -9.75
N SER A 71 10.13 -0.26 -10.65
CA SER A 71 10.38 -1.14 -11.79
C SER A 71 10.74 -0.39 -13.08
N ASP A 72 10.30 0.88 -13.18
CA ASP A 72 10.64 1.80 -14.27
C ASP A 72 10.93 3.20 -13.70
N TYR A 73 12.22 3.55 -13.66
CA TYR A 73 12.69 4.81 -13.09
C TYR A 73 12.11 6.02 -13.83
N THR A 74 12.19 6.04 -15.15
CA THR A 74 11.78 7.19 -15.97
C THR A 74 10.27 7.45 -15.86
N VAL A 75 9.48 6.39 -15.86
CA VAL A 75 8.02 6.48 -15.71
C VAL A 75 7.66 6.93 -14.30
N THR A 76 8.36 6.41 -13.27
CA THR A 76 8.15 6.80 -11.87
C THR A 76 8.48 8.28 -11.64
N GLU A 77 9.62 8.77 -12.13
CA GLU A 77 9.99 10.19 -12.04
C GLU A 77 8.88 11.08 -12.62
N LYS A 78 8.42 10.77 -13.84
CA LYS A 78 7.35 11.53 -14.50
C LYS A 78 6.03 11.47 -13.72
N MET A 79 5.70 10.32 -13.11
CA MET A 79 4.52 10.14 -12.28
C MET A 79 4.60 10.98 -11.00
N ILE A 80 5.72 10.94 -10.27
CA ILE A 80 5.95 11.77 -9.08
C ILE A 80 5.83 13.25 -9.43
N LYS A 81 6.49 13.68 -10.49
CA LYS A 81 6.44 15.07 -10.97
C LYS A 81 5.02 15.52 -11.27
N TYR A 82 4.23 14.70 -11.95
CA TYR A 82 2.83 14.98 -12.25
C TYR A 82 2.01 15.15 -10.97
N PHE A 83 2.14 14.23 -10.00
CA PHE A 83 1.38 14.29 -8.75
C PHE A 83 1.78 15.46 -7.87
N VAL A 84 3.07 15.77 -7.77
CA VAL A 84 3.56 16.97 -7.06
C VAL A 84 2.99 18.24 -7.69
N GLN A 85 3.02 18.36 -9.00
CA GLN A 85 2.46 19.53 -9.71
C GLN A 85 0.94 19.65 -9.55
N LYS A 86 0.23 18.52 -9.60
CA LYS A 86 -1.23 18.46 -9.39
C LYS A 86 -1.61 18.89 -7.98
N SER A 87 -0.85 18.45 -6.98
CA SER A 87 -1.08 18.77 -5.56
C SER A 87 -0.79 20.22 -5.20
N LEU A 88 0.23 20.82 -5.80
CA LEU A 88 0.63 22.21 -5.53
C LEU A 88 -0.14 23.25 -6.37
N GLY A 89 -0.73 22.83 -7.50
CA GLY A 89 -1.38 23.71 -8.46
C GLY A 89 -0.38 24.53 -9.32
N LYS A 90 -0.89 25.17 -10.38
CA LYS A 90 -0.09 25.82 -11.45
C LYS A 90 0.74 27.03 -11.02
N ARG A 91 0.60 27.55 -9.80
CA ARG A 91 1.22 28.81 -9.35
C ARG A 91 2.40 28.67 -8.41
N THR A 92 2.86 27.44 -8.10
CA THR A 92 3.95 27.26 -7.13
C THR A 92 5.30 27.23 -7.85
N PHE A 93 6.00 28.36 -7.84
CA PHE A 93 7.39 28.49 -8.35
C PHE A 93 8.46 27.94 -7.41
N LYS A 94 8.09 27.42 -6.25
CA LYS A 94 9.04 26.97 -5.24
C LYS A 94 9.16 25.45 -5.24
N ARG A 95 10.41 25.00 -5.19
CA ARG A 95 10.71 23.60 -5.00
C ARG A 95 10.32 23.19 -3.57
N PRO A 96 9.44 22.19 -3.38
CA PRO A 96 9.04 21.71 -2.08
C PRO A 96 10.14 20.90 -1.39
N ARG A 97 10.05 20.77 -0.06
CA ARG A 97 10.68 19.65 0.65
C ARG A 97 9.71 18.49 0.60
N ILE A 98 10.21 17.31 0.30
CA ILE A 98 9.38 16.12 0.13
C ILE A 98 9.90 15.02 1.04
N SER A 99 9.03 14.48 1.89
CA SER A 99 9.28 13.22 2.58
C SER A 99 8.55 12.11 1.83
N VAL A 100 9.21 10.97 1.62
CA VAL A 100 8.65 9.80 0.92
C VAL A 100 8.77 8.60 1.84
N CYS A 101 7.70 7.83 2.00
CA CYS A 101 7.79 6.54 2.69
C CYS A 101 8.33 5.46 1.77
N VAL A 102 9.01 4.50 2.36
CA VAL A 102 9.56 3.32 1.69
C VAL A 102 9.32 2.09 2.56
N PRO A 103 9.10 0.89 1.97
CA PRO A 103 9.00 -0.35 2.74
C PRO A 103 10.25 -0.58 3.59
N SER A 104 10.09 -1.24 4.73
CA SER A 104 11.22 -1.50 5.65
C SER A 104 12.25 -2.50 5.09
N GLY A 105 11.86 -3.31 4.10
CA GLY A 105 12.73 -4.31 3.46
C GLY A 105 13.51 -3.84 2.22
N VAL A 106 13.46 -2.54 1.86
CA VAL A 106 14.15 -2.03 0.67
C VAL A 106 15.66 -1.91 0.89
N THR A 107 16.42 -2.19 -0.17
CA THR A 107 17.87 -2.03 -0.20
C THR A 107 18.29 -0.56 -0.28
N GLU A 108 19.53 -0.26 0.08
CA GLU A 108 20.09 1.10 -0.06
C GLU A 108 20.07 1.61 -1.51
N VAL A 109 20.17 0.70 -2.49
CA VAL A 109 20.09 1.07 -3.91
C VAL A 109 18.66 1.48 -4.27
N GLU A 110 17.65 0.77 -3.76
CA GLU A 110 16.24 1.10 -3.97
C GLU A 110 15.86 2.41 -3.25
N LYS A 111 16.32 2.62 -2.02
CA LYS A 111 16.15 3.90 -1.30
C LYS A 111 16.70 5.05 -2.12
N LYS A 112 17.93 4.90 -2.63
CA LYS A 112 18.57 5.90 -3.46
C LYS A 112 17.83 6.18 -4.75
N ALA A 113 17.26 5.16 -5.38
CA ALA A 113 16.45 5.33 -6.59
C ALA A 113 15.18 6.17 -6.32
N VAL A 114 14.50 5.96 -5.19
CA VAL A 114 13.35 6.77 -4.77
C VAL A 114 13.76 8.21 -4.49
N GLU A 115 14.86 8.42 -3.78
CA GLU A 115 15.41 9.73 -3.48
C GLU A 115 15.75 10.51 -4.77
N GLU A 116 16.51 9.89 -5.69
CA GLU A 116 16.90 10.48 -6.97
C GLU A 116 15.68 10.80 -7.86
N ALA A 117 14.71 9.89 -7.97
CA ALA A 117 13.48 10.13 -8.74
C ALA A 117 12.68 11.31 -8.18
N THR A 118 12.65 11.46 -6.84
CA THR A 118 11.96 12.55 -6.16
C THR A 118 12.69 13.89 -6.35
N PHE A 119 14.02 13.90 -6.31
CA PHE A 119 14.81 15.08 -6.66
C PHE A 119 14.62 15.50 -8.11
N ALA A 120 14.66 14.54 -9.04
CA ALA A 120 14.44 14.79 -10.47
C ALA A 120 13.02 15.31 -10.76
N ALA A 121 12.02 14.87 -9.98
CA ALA A 121 10.66 15.40 -10.04
C ALA A 121 10.54 16.86 -9.57
N GLY A 122 11.57 17.44 -8.96
CA GLY A 122 11.68 18.86 -8.64
C GLY A 122 11.71 19.17 -7.14
N ALA A 123 11.95 18.21 -6.27
CA ALA A 123 12.15 18.44 -4.86
C ALA A 123 13.40 19.33 -4.61
N ARG A 124 13.36 20.14 -3.56
CA ARG A 124 14.52 20.87 -3.03
C ARG A 124 15.35 20.00 -2.08
N GLU A 125 14.66 19.19 -1.30
CA GLU A 125 15.19 18.36 -0.23
C GLU A 125 14.29 17.13 -0.14
N VAL A 126 14.87 15.96 0.03
CA VAL A 126 14.15 14.69 0.14
C VAL A 126 14.52 14.02 1.44
N HIS A 127 13.55 13.52 2.16
CA HIS A 127 13.71 12.69 3.35
C HIS A 127 12.97 11.39 3.14
N LEU A 128 13.58 10.28 3.54
CA LEU A 128 12.93 8.96 3.51
C LEU A 128 12.50 8.58 4.93
N ILE A 129 11.38 7.89 5.04
CA ILE A 129 10.85 7.30 6.27
C ILE A 129 10.35 5.89 5.97
N GLU A 130 10.53 4.95 6.88
CA GLU A 130 9.96 3.61 6.73
C GLU A 130 8.44 3.63 6.87
N GLU A 131 7.73 2.88 5.99
CA GLU A 131 6.26 2.81 5.97
C GLU A 131 5.65 2.48 7.34
N PRO A 132 6.12 1.48 8.11
CA PRO A 132 5.52 1.20 9.41
C PRO A 132 5.73 2.30 10.44
N VAL A 133 6.85 3.05 10.37
CA VAL A 133 7.07 4.22 11.24
C VAL A 133 6.12 5.35 10.87
N ALA A 134 5.96 5.63 9.57
CA ALA A 134 4.98 6.58 9.08
C ALA A 134 3.56 6.16 9.47
N ALA A 135 3.22 4.87 9.33
CA ALA A 135 1.93 4.33 9.74
C ALA A 135 1.66 4.56 11.24
N ALA A 136 2.63 4.30 12.10
CA ALA A 136 2.49 4.53 13.53
C ALA A 136 2.23 6.01 13.86
N ILE A 137 2.98 6.92 13.25
CA ILE A 137 2.79 8.36 13.41
C ILE A 137 1.40 8.78 12.94
N GLY A 138 0.99 8.33 11.75
CA GLY A 138 -0.30 8.67 11.15
C GLY A 138 -1.50 8.10 11.91
N ALA A 139 -1.34 6.95 12.56
CA ALA A 139 -2.31 6.35 13.47
C ALA A 139 -2.39 7.08 14.83
N GLY A 140 -1.59 8.12 15.05
CA GLY A 140 -1.59 8.89 16.30
C GLY A 140 -0.88 8.18 17.46
N ILE A 141 -0.06 7.20 17.19
CA ILE A 141 0.72 6.46 18.19
C ILE A 141 1.92 7.32 18.60
N ASP A 142 2.10 7.55 19.89
CA ASP A 142 3.28 8.21 20.44
C ASP A 142 4.47 7.25 20.47
N ILE A 143 5.21 7.23 19.36
CA ILE A 143 6.37 6.35 19.19
C ILE A 143 7.61 6.79 19.99
N SER A 144 7.62 7.99 20.59
CA SER A 144 8.75 8.51 21.35
C SER A 144 8.96 7.82 22.69
N LYS A 145 7.94 7.12 23.18
CA LYS A 145 7.97 6.42 24.47
C LYS A 145 8.71 5.09 24.38
N ALA A 146 9.34 4.70 25.52
CA ALA A 146 9.92 3.37 25.72
C ALA A 146 8.80 2.33 25.92
N CYS A 147 8.10 2.00 24.82
CA CYS A 147 6.92 1.15 24.83
C CYS A 147 6.76 0.45 23.47
N GLY A 148 6.48 -0.85 23.48
CA GLY A 148 6.27 -1.63 22.26
C GLY A 148 4.95 -1.28 21.57
N ASN A 149 5.01 -0.92 20.28
CA ASN A 149 3.84 -0.72 19.44
C ASN A 149 4.01 -1.58 18.18
N MET A 150 3.04 -2.44 17.90
CA MET A 150 3.08 -3.30 16.72
C MET A 150 2.17 -2.76 15.62
N ILE A 151 2.76 -2.56 14.45
CA ILE A 151 2.07 -2.10 13.24
C ILE A 151 2.17 -3.18 12.18
N VAL A 152 1.08 -3.42 11.48
CA VAL A 152 1.00 -4.28 10.30
C VAL A 152 0.39 -3.44 9.18
N ASP A 153 1.24 -2.94 8.30
CA ASP A 153 0.83 -2.16 7.14
C ASP A 153 0.71 -3.06 5.92
N ILE A 154 -0.51 -3.25 5.42
CA ILE A 154 -0.79 -4.12 4.28
C ILE A 154 -1.18 -3.25 3.09
N GLY A 155 -0.19 -2.99 2.23
CA GLY A 155 -0.35 -2.19 1.03
C GLY A 155 -0.92 -2.96 -0.16
N GLY A 156 -0.59 -2.48 -1.38
CA GLY A 156 -0.90 -3.20 -2.62
C GLY A 156 0.13 -4.28 -2.94
N GLY A 157 1.41 -4.00 -2.77
CA GLY A 157 2.51 -4.89 -3.16
C GLY A 157 3.36 -5.44 -2.03
N THR A 158 3.27 -4.86 -0.82
CA THR A 158 4.03 -5.27 0.37
C THR A 158 3.15 -5.27 1.60
N SER A 159 3.50 -6.13 2.56
CA SER A 159 3.02 -6.09 3.93
C SER A 159 4.22 -5.86 4.83
N ASP A 160 4.25 -4.73 5.52
CA ASP A 160 5.32 -4.30 6.40
C ASP A 160 4.87 -4.44 7.85
N ILE A 161 5.57 -5.29 8.59
CA ILE A 161 5.25 -5.66 9.97
C ILE A 161 6.40 -5.18 10.84
N ALA A 162 6.12 -4.33 11.82
CA ALA A 162 7.16 -3.79 12.68
C ALA A 162 6.71 -3.60 14.12
N VAL A 163 7.67 -3.75 15.03
CA VAL A 163 7.58 -3.32 16.43
C VAL A 163 8.42 -2.06 16.58
N ILE A 164 7.78 -0.99 17.04
CA ILE A 164 8.35 0.36 17.14
C ILE A 164 8.40 0.76 18.61
N SER A 165 9.55 1.32 19.03
CA SER A 165 9.77 1.88 20.37
C SER A 165 10.85 2.96 20.30
N LEU A 166 10.76 4.00 21.14
CA LEU A 166 11.74 5.10 21.23
C LEU A 166 12.03 5.77 19.87
N GLY A 167 11.03 5.90 19.03
CA GLY A 167 11.11 6.57 17.73
C GLY A 167 11.71 5.73 16.60
N GLY A 168 12.08 4.47 16.85
CA GLY A 168 12.71 3.58 15.87
C GLY A 168 12.11 2.18 15.80
N THR A 169 12.43 1.50 14.73
CA THR A 169 12.06 0.11 14.49
C THR A 169 12.97 -0.83 15.28
N VAL A 170 12.39 -1.68 16.13
CA VAL A 170 13.13 -2.67 16.94
C VAL A 170 13.22 -4.01 16.23
N VAL A 171 12.10 -4.49 15.72
CA VAL A 171 11.99 -5.73 14.92
C VAL A 171 11.09 -5.42 13.74
N ASN A 172 11.46 -5.89 12.55
CA ASN A 172 10.60 -5.78 11.39
C ASN A 172 10.70 -7.00 10.46
N THR A 173 9.75 -7.06 9.57
CA THR A 173 9.74 -7.95 8.39
C THR A 173 8.92 -7.27 7.30
N SER A 174 9.44 -7.23 6.09
CA SER A 174 8.70 -6.83 4.91
C SER A 174 8.43 -8.06 4.05
N LEU A 175 7.16 -8.29 3.74
CA LEU A 175 6.70 -9.44 2.97
C LEU A 175 6.17 -8.93 1.61
N LYS A 176 6.57 -9.59 0.52
CA LYS A 176 6.07 -9.29 -0.84
C LYS A 176 4.78 -10.05 -1.13
N VAL A 177 3.84 -10.01 -0.18
CA VAL A 177 2.49 -10.57 -0.28
C VAL A 177 1.53 -9.53 0.30
N ALA A 178 0.61 -9.02 -0.52
CA ALA A 178 -0.33 -7.97 -0.14
C ALA A 178 -1.56 -7.93 -1.06
N GLY A 179 -2.18 -6.77 -1.25
CA GLY A 179 -3.43 -6.60 -1.99
C GLY A 179 -3.43 -7.14 -3.41
N ASP A 180 -2.31 -7.02 -4.16
CA ASP A 180 -2.17 -7.54 -5.52
C ASP A 180 -2.13 -9.08 -5.53
N ASP A 181 -1.54 -9.70 -4.49
CA ASP A 181 -1.51 -11.16 -4.34
C ASP A 181 -2.88 -11.72 -3.99
N PHE A 182 -3.70 -10.93 -3.26
CA PHE A 182 -5.10 -11.28 -3.04
C PHE A 182 -5.89 -11.30 -4.34
N ASP A 183 -5.72 -10.31 -5.20
CA ASP A 183 -6.36 -10.26 -6.52
C ASP A 183 -5.90 -11.42 -7.40
N GLU A 184 -4.60 -11.71 -7.40
CA GLU A 184 -4.05 -12.84 -8.16
C GLU A 184 -4.58 -14.20 -7.65
N ALA A 185 -4.71 -14.36 -6.33
CA ALA A 185 -5.28 -15.57 -5.73
C ALA A 185 -6.74 -15.78 -6.18
N ILE A 186 -7.54 -14.71 -6.24
CA ILE A 186 -8.91 -14.74 -6.77
C ILE A 186 -8.90 -15.10 -8.26
N VAL A 187 -8.02 -14.50 -9.07
CA VAL A 187 -7.89 -14.86 -10.50
C VAL A 187 -7.58 -16.34 -10.67
N ARG A 188 -6.62 -16.88 -9.90
CA ARG A 188 -6.25 -18.30 -9.91
C ARG A 188 -7.42 -19.20 -9.52
N TYR A 189 -8.17 -18.81 -8.48
CA TYR A 189 -9.33 -19.54 -8.00
C TYR A 189 -10.45 -19.60 -9.08
N MET A 190 -10.80 -18.45 -9.66
CA MET A 190 -11.80 -18.35 -10.72
C MET A 190 -11.43 -19.21 -11.94
N ARG A 191 -10.14 -19.23 -12.28
CA ARG A 191 -9.63 -20.08 -13.35
C ARG A 191 -9.79 -21.56 -13.04
N LYS A 192 -9.42 -21.96 -11.83
CA LYS A 192 -9.40 -23.37 -11.39
C LYS A 192 -10.81 -23.92 -11.14
N LYS A 193 -11.65 -23.17 -10.44
CA LYS A 193 -12.96 -23.63 -9.96
C LYS A 193 -14.06 -23.43 -10.99
N HIS A 194 -14.06 -22.29 -11.67
CA HIS A 194 -15.13 -21.91 -12.60
C HIS A 194 -14.77 -22.03 -14.07
N ASN A 195 -13.50 -22.37 -14.42
CA ASN A 195 -12.96 -22.30 -15.77
C ASN A 195 -13.21 -20.92 -16.40
N LEU A 196 -13.11 -19.87 -15.61
CA LEU A 196 -13.37 -18.49 -16.00
C LEU A 196 -12.09 -17.65 -15.91
N LEU A 197 -11.71 -17.01 -17.02
CA LEU A 197 -10.63 -16.03 -17.04
C LEU A 197 -11.21 -14.64 -16.78
N ILE A 198 -10.78 -14.02 -15.71
CA ILE A 198 -11.09 -12.64 -15.33
C ILE A 198 -9.81 -11.78 -15.34
N GLY A 199 -9.98 -10.45 -15.44
CA GLY A 199 -8.87 -9.51 -15.31
C GLY A 199 -8.65 -9.09 -13.86
N GLU A 200 -7.48 -8.49 -13.58
CA GLU A 200 -7.10 -7.99 -12.25
C GLU A 200 -8.16 -7.07 -11.65
N ARG A 201 -8.68 -6.13 -12.43
CA ARG A 201 -9.74 -5.23 -11.97
C ARG A 201 -11.01 -5.96 -11.50
N THR A 202 -11.39 -7.03 -12.20
CA THR A 202 -12.56 -7.83 -11.79
C THR A 202 -12.27 -8.58 -10.50
N ALA A 203 -11.04 -9.06 -10.30
CA ALA A 203 -10.61 -9.70 -9.06
C ALA A 203 -10.61 -8.70 -7.89
N GLU A 204 -10.09 -7.49 -8.10
CA GLU A 204 -10.14 -6.40 -7.13
C GLU A 204 -11.59 -6.05 -6.76
N ASP A 205 -12.50 -5.96 -7.74
CA ASP A 205 -13.93 -5.71 -7.49
C ASP A 205 -14.56 -6.86 -6.64
N ILE A 206 -14.20 -8.13 -6.89
CA ILE A 206 -14.63 -9.28 -6.08
C ILE A 206 -14.10 -9.12 -4.64
N LYS A 207 -12.81 -8.90 -4.48
CA LYS A 207 -12.15 -8.70 -3.18
C LYS A 207 -12.84 -7.60 -2.35
N ILE A 208 -13.07 -6.43 -2.95
CA ILE A 208 -13.67 -5.29 -2.26
C ILE A 208 -15.13 -5.56 -1.86
N ARG A 209 -15.89 -6.26 -2.70
CA ARG A 209 -17.33 -6.42 -2.48
C ARG A 209 -17.67 -7.58 -1.56
N ILE A 210 -17.05 -8.73 -1.74
CA ILE A 210 -17.37 -9.96 -1.01
C ILE A 210 -16.15 -10.68 -0.43
N GLY A 211 -14.94 -10.10 -0.58
CA GLY A 211 -13.70 -10.69 -0.04
C GLY A 211 -13.75 -10.83 1.47
N THR A 212 -13.39 -11.99 1.98
CA THR A 212 -13.27 -12.27 3.41
C THR A 212 -12.18 -13.29 3.67
N THR A 213 -11.59 -13.22 4.86
CA THR A 213 -10.58 -14.18 5.36
C THR A 213 -11.13 -15.03 6.50
N TYR A 214 -12.36 -14.75 6.93
CA TYR A 214 -13.01 -15.41 8.04
C TYR A 214 -14.45 -15.76 7.65
N PRO A 215 -15.01 -16.90 8.12
CA PRO A 215 -16.38 -17.30 7.77
C PRO A 215 -17.40 -16.23 8.14
N LEU A 216 -18.25 -15.86 7.20
CA LEU A 216 -19.38 -14.96 7.45
C LEU A 216 -20.60 -15.74 7.97
N VAL A 217 -21.45 -15.06 8.74
CA VAL A 217 -22.72 -15.64 9.22
C VAL A 217 -23.67 -15.94 8.05
N GLU A 218 -23.69 -15.05 7.06
CA GLU A 218 -24.46 -15.24 5.82
C GLU A 218 -23.52 -15.13 4.63
N ASP A 219 -23.63 -16.06 3.69
CA ASP A 219 -22.79 -16.07 2.49
C ASP A 219 -23.30 -15.03 1.48
N GLU A 220 -22.45 -14.07 1.17
CA GLU A 220 -22.74 -13.03 0.16
C GLU A 220 -22.38 -13.54 -1.23
N THR A 221 -23.12 -13.11 -2.25
CA THR A 221 -22.86 -13.53 -3.63
C THR A 221 -22.88 -12.37 -4.61
N ILE A 222 -22.07 -12.48 -5.67
CA ILE A 222 -22.07 -11.53 -6.80
C ILE A 222 -21.99 -12.28 -8.13
N GLU A 223 -22.53 -11.64 -9.17
CA GLU A 223 -22.32 -12.12 -10.55
C GLU A 223 -21.02 -11.58 -11.12
N VAL A 224 -20.21 -12.49 -11.66
CA VAL A 224 -18.91 -12.18 -12.26
C VAL A 224 -18.92 -12.59 -13.72
N ARG A 225 -18.44 -11.71 -14.60
CA ARG A 225 -18.33 -11.93 -16.04
C ARG A 225 -16.88 -12.10 -16.45
N GLY A 226 -16.63 -13.08 -17.32
CA GLY A 226 -15.31 -13.33 -17.87
C GLY A 226 -15.36 -14.19 -19.12
N ARG A 227 -14.20 -14.65 -19.56
CA ARG A 227 -14.10 -15.56 -20.70
C ARG A 227 -14.02 -17.01 -20.23
N ASN A 228 -14.93 -17.85 -20.71
CA ASN A 228 -14.89 -19.28 -20.47
C ASN A 228 -13.64 -19.90 -21.13
N LEU A 229 -12.81 -20.58 -20.35
CA LEU A 229 -11.56 -21.17 -20.83
C LEU A 229 -11.75 -22.41 -21.73
N VAL A 230 -12.92 -23.06 -21.64
CA VAL A 230 -13.23 -24.25 -22.44
C VAL A 230 -13.78 -23.85 -23.82
N THR A 231 -14.71 -22.90 -23.86
CA THR A 231 -15.42 -22.52 -25.09
C THR A 231 -14.86 -21.25 -25.74
N GLY A 232 -14.07 -20.44 -25.00
CA GLY A 232 -13.57 -19.14 -25.44
C GLY A 232 -14.61 -18.02 -25.41
N LEU A 233 -15.87 -18.32 -25.09
CA LEU A 233 -17.00 -17.38 -25.13
C LEU A 233 -17.17 -16.64 -23.80
N PRO A 234 -17.83 -15.46 -23.79
CA PRO A 234 -18.22 -14.79 -22.56
C PRO A 234 -19.13 -15.70 -21.70
N LYS A 235 -18.90 -15.69 -20.39
CA LYS A 235 -19.68 -16.45 -19.40
C LYS A 235 -19.89 -15.61 -18.16
N THR A 236 -21.06 -15.76 -17.53
CA THR A 236 -21.36 -15.23 -16.20
C THR A 236 -21.41 -16.38 -15.20
N VAL A 237 -20.84 -16.19 -14.01
CA VAL A 237 -20.92 -17.12 -12.88
C VAL A 237 -21.27 -16.36 -11.61
N THR A 238 -21.94 -17.03 -10.68
CA THR A 238 -22.15 -16.52 -9.31
C THR A 238 -20.97 -16.96 -8.45
N VAL A 239 -20.41 -16.05 -7.69
CA VAL A 239 -19.28 -16.27 -6.76
C VAL A 239 -19.73 -15.86 -5.38
N SER A 240 -19.36 -16.66 -4.38
CA SER A 240 -19.72 -16.41 -2.98
C SER A 240 -18.54 -15.93 -2.13
N SER A 241 -18.83 -15.36 -0.96
CA SER A 241 -17.81 -14.96 0.02
C SER A 241 -17.05 -16.16 0.59
N SER A 242 -17.70 -17.31 0.76
CA SER A 242 -17.00 -18.54 1.16
C SER A 242 -15.97 -19.01 0.14
N GLU A 243 -16.24 -18.80 -1.16
CA GLU A 243 -15.27 -19.07 -2.22
C GLU A 243 -14.08 -18.08 -2.18
N THR A 244 -14.31 -16.83 -1.80
CA THR A 244 -13.23 -15.87 -1.62
C THR A 244 -12.38 -16.19 -0.40
N GLU A 245 -12.97 -16.66 0.70
CA GLU A 245 -12.23 -17.15 1.87
C GLU A 245 -11.30 -18.30 1.49
N GLU A 246 -11.79 -19.28 0.72
CA GLU A 246 -10.97 -20.39 0.22
C GLU A 246 -9.80 -19.88 -0.66
N ALA A 247 -10.07 -18.93 -1.54
CA ALA A 247 -9.08 -18.35 -2.46
C ALA A 247 -7.98 -17.56 -1.72
N LEU A 248 -8.35 -16.82 -0.66
CA LEU A 248 -7.48 -15.90 0.05
C LEU A 248 -6.69 -16.56 1.19
N ARG A 249 -6.99 -17.80 1.53
CA ARG A 249 -6.37 -18.53 2.66
C ARG A 249 -4.85 -18.58 2.58
N GLU A 250 -4.29 -18.84 1.40
CA GLU A 250 -2.85 -18.96 1.23
C GLU A 250 -2.13 -17.61 1.48
N PRO A 251 -2.45 -16.50 0.78
CA PRO A 251 -1.73 -15.25 1.00
C PRO A 251 -1.97 -14.67 2.40
N THR A 252 -3.16 -14.80 2.98
CA THR A 252 -3.42 -14.29 4.33
C THR A 252 -2.71 -15.10 5.41
N SER A 253 -2.57 -16.42 5.24
CA SER A 253 -1.77 -17.25 6.14
C SER A 253 -0.30 -16.82 6.16
N GLN A 254 0.27 -16.45 5.01
CA GLN A 254 1.65 -15.96 4.94
C GLN A 254 1.84 -14.66 5.75
N ILE A 255 0.85 -13.75 5.69
CA ILE A 255 0.88 -12.51 6.50
C ILE A 255 0.81 -12.84 7.98
N VAL A 256 -0.12 -13.71 8.39
CA VAL A 256 -0.26 -14.13 9.81
C VAL A 256 1.02 -14.79 10.33
N GLU A 257 1.65 -15.65 9.53
CA GLU A 257 2.92 -16.29 9.90
C GLU A 257 4.05 -15.26 10.06
N ALA A 258 4.08 -14.23 9.20
CA ALA A 258 5.03 -13.15 9.34
C ALA A 258 4.79 -12.31 10.60
N VAL A 259 3.52 -12.05 10.96
CA VAL A 259 3.15 -11.40 12.23
C VAL A 259 3.67 -12.19 13.42
N ILE A 260 3.41 -13.51 13.46
CA ILE A 260 3.91 -14.40 14.51
C ILE A 260 5.44 -14.37 14.55
N GLY A 261 6.11 -14.47 13.41
CA GLY A 261 7.57 -14.44 13.33
C GLY A 261 8.20 -13.13 13.80
N VAL A 262 7.49 -11.99 13.71
CA VAL A 262 7.93 -10.71 14.31
C VAL A 262 7.73 -10.76 15.83
N LEU A 263 6.59 -11.25 16.33
CA LEU A 263 6.32 -11.39 17.77
C LEU A 263 7.35 -12.30 18.45
N GLU A 264 7.71 -13.42 17.84
CA GLU A 264 8.72 -14.37 18.37
C GLU A 264 10.11 -13.74 18.54
N ARG A 265 10.46 -12.76 17.70
CA ARG A 265 11.75 -12.04 17.76
C ARG A 265 11.69 -10.78 18.62
N THR A 266 10.51 -10.41 19.10
CA THR A 266 10.30 -9.20 19.90
C THR A 266 10.82 -9.39 21.32
N PRO A 267 11.59 -8.43 21.87
CA PRO A 267 12.02 -8.48 23.26
C PRO A 267 10.84 -8.64 24.24
N PRO A 268 11.00 -9.40 25.34
CA PRO A 268 9.90 -9.73 26.25
C PRO A 268 9.13 -8.54 26.80
N GLU A 269 9.82 -7.45 27.15
CA GLU A 269 9.20 -6.23 27.68
C GLU A 269 8.28 -5.57 26.63
N LEU A 270 8.72 -5.51 25.38
CA LEU A 270 7.92 -4.96 24.30
C LEU A 270 6.77 -5.91 23.89
N SER A 271 6.96 -7.23 24.02
CA SER A 271 5.88 -8.19 23.80
C SER A 271 4.77 -8.04 24.84
N ALA A 272 5.13 -7.76 26.10
CA ALA A 272 4.15 -7.44 27.15
C ALA A 272 3.36 -6.18 26.82
N ASP A 273 4.03 -5.13 26.35
CA ASP A 273 3.37 -3.90 25.92
C ASP A 273 2.37 -4.16 24.77
N ILE A 274 2.76 -4.99 23.78
CA ILE A 274 1.91 -5.33 22.63
C ILE A 274 0.69 -6.13 23.07
N LEU A 275 0.83 -7.01 24.04
CA LEU A 275 -0.31 -7.77 24.60
C LEU A 275 -1.38 -6.82 25.17
N ASP A 276 -0.95 -5.75 25.84
CA ASP A 276 -1.85 -4.76 26.45
C ASP A 276 -2.44 -3.77 25.43
N ARG A 277 -1.66 -3.39 24.39
CA ARG A 277 -2.01 -2.36 23.42
C ARG A 277 -2.67 -2.88 22.17
N GLY A 278 -2.38 -4.13 21.83
CA GLY A 278 -2.86 -4.76 20.62
C GLY A 278 -1.97 -4.51 19.38
N ILE A 279 -2.41 -5.08 18.28
CA ILE A 279 -1.81 -4.95 16.94
C ILE A 279 -2.65 -3.97 16.14
N VAL A 280 -2.01 -3.00 15.49
CA VAL A 280 -2.70 -2.00 14.66
C VAL A 280 -2.47 -2.33 13.18
N LEU A 281 -3.57 -2.55 12.45
CA LEU A 281 -3.55 -2.78 11.01
C LEU A 281 -3.72 -1.46 10.26
N THR A 282 -2.93 -1.28 9.20
CA THR A 282 -2.95 -0.11 8.31
C THR A 282 -2.84 -0.56 6.85
N GLY A 283 -2.97 0.40 5.93
CA GLY A 283 -2.96 0.11 4.50
C GLY A 283 -4.29 -0.37 3.94
N GLY A 284 -4.39 -0.43 2.62
CA GLY A 284 -5.63 -0.82 1.94
C GLY A 284 -6.01 -2.29 2.14
N GLY A 285 -5.01 -3.16 2.33
CA GLY A 285 -5.22 -4.58 2.59
C GLY A 285 -5.85 -4.86 3.96
N ALA A 286 -5.67 -3.96 4.93
CA ALA A 286 -6.30 -4.05 6.25
C ALA A 286 -7.84 -3.98 6.20
N LEU A 287 -8.40 -3.46 5.10
CA LEU A 287 -9.86 -3.43 4.88
C LEU A 287 -10.45 -4.78 4.47
N LEU A 288 -9.62 -5.80 4.25
CA LEU A 288 -10.11 -7.15 3.94
C LEU A 288 -10.83 -7.73 5.16
N ARG A 289 -12.10 -8.07 4.98
CA ARG A 289 -12.98 -8.53 6.05
C ARG A 289 -12.43 -9.80 6.72
N GLY A 290 -12.55 -9.87 8.03
CA GLY A 290 -12.13 -11.01 8.83
C GLY A 290 -10.63 -11.10 9.11
N LEU A 291 -9.84 -10.13 8.66
CA LEU A 291 -8.38 -10.15 8.86
C LEU A 291 -8.01 -9.86 10.32
N GLU A 292 -8.73 -8.97 10.99
CA GLU A 292 -8.58 -8.72 12.43
C GLU A 292 -8.82 -10.00 13.22
N GLU A 293 -9.95 -10.64 12.98
CA GLU A 293 -10.36 -11.88 13.64
C GLU A 293 -9.35 -13.02 13.38
N LEU A 294 -8.86 -13.11 12.15
CA LEU A 294 -7.87 -14.13 11.78
C LEU A 294 -6.55 -13.94 12.51
N ILE A 295 -6.04 -12.71 12.60
CA ILE A 295 -4.80 -12.40 13.32
C ILE A 295 -5.00 -12.59 14.81
N GLU A 296 -6.10 -12.10 15.39
CA GLU A 296 -6.42 -12.22 16.79
C GLU A 296 -6.58 -13.69 17.22
N GLU A 297 -7.27 -14.53 16.44
CA GLU A 297 -7.39 -15.97 16.69
C GLU A 297 -6.02 -16.67 16.71
N ARG A 298 -5.12 -16.30 15.81
CA ARG A 298 -3.83 -16.94 15.63
C ARG A 298 -2.75 -16.48 16.62
N THR A 299 -2.85 -15.24 17.11
CA THR A 299 -1.86 -14.61 18.01
C THR A 299 -2.32 -14.54 19.46
N GLY A 300 -3.62 -14.55 19.70
CA GLY A 300 -4.21 -14.26 21.02
C GLY A 300 -4.09 -12.79 21.43
N ILE A 301 -3.74 -11.88 20.51
CA ILE A 301 -3.54 -10.45 20.78
C ILE A 301 -4.64 -9.67 20.08
N HIS A 302 -5.29 -8.76 20.81
CA HIS A 302 -6.32 -7.88 20.24
C HIS A 302 -5.78 -7.13 19.02
N THR A 303 -6.53 -7.19 17.92
CA THR A 303 -6.12 -6.62 16.63
C THR A 303 -7.19 -5.62 16.17
N MET A 304 -6.76 -4.44 15.74
CA MET A 304 -7.65 -3.37 15.32
C MET A 304 -7.13 -2.68 14.07
N THR A 305 -8.04 -2.28 13.19
CA THR A 305 -7.72 -1.48 12.01
C THR A 305 -7.76 0.01 12.38
N ALA A 306 -6.74 0.75 11.95
CA ALA A 306 -6.67 2.20 12.15
C ALA A 306 -7.84 2.91 11.46
N GLU A 307 -8.22 4.07 11.98
CA GLU A 307 -9.17 4.95 11.29
C GLU A 307 -8.56 5.39 9.94
N ASP A 308 -9.34 5.29 8.86
CA ASP A 308 -8.88 5.61 7.49
C ASP A 308 -7.56 4.90 7.09
N PRO A 309 -7.45 3.56 7.19
CA PRO A 309 -6.18 2.85 7.09
C PRO A 309 -5.43 3.09 5.77
N MET A 310 -6.14 3.45 4.71
CA MET A 310 -5.54 3.79 3.41
C MET A 310 -4.79 5.13 3.40
N GLN A 311 -5.03 6.02 4.36
CA GLN A 311 -4.41 7.36 4.40
C GLN A 311 -3.37 7.50 5.51
N VAL A 312 -3.33 6.56 6.44
CA VAL A 312 -2.49 6.61 7.65
C VAL A 312 -1.03 6.85 7.31
N VAL A 313 -0.46 6.10 6.37
CA VAL A 313 0.94 6.24 5.94
C VAL A 313 1.21 7.62 5.35
N ALA A 314 0.33 8.12 4.48
CA ALA A 314 0.47 9.44 3.87
C ALA A 314 0.39 10.57 4.92
N ILE A 315 -0.52 10.44 5.89
CA ILE A 315 -0.66 11.38 7.01
C ILE A 315 0.63 11.39 7.84
N GLY A 316 1.12 10.22 8.23
CA GLY A 316 2.33 10.12 9.03
C GLY A 316 3.57 10.62 8.29
N THR A 317 3.70 10.31 7.00
CA THR A 317 4.78 10.84 6.15
C THR A 317 4.72 12.38 6.07
N GLY A 318 3.51 12.94 6.01
CA GLY A 318 3.30 14.39 6.04
C GLY A 318 3.68 15.01 7.37
N GLN A 319 3.25 14.42 8.49
CA GLN A 319 3.62 14.87 9.84
C GLN A 319 5.13 14.77 10.07
N PHE A 320 5.77 13.73 9.58
CA PHE A 320 7.22 13.60 9.59
C PHE A 320 7.89 14.74 8.80
N ALA A 321 7.38 15.09 7.60
CA ALA A 321 7.89 16.22 6.83
C ALA A 321 7.77 17.55 7.60
N GLU A 322 6.68 17.76 8.32
CA GLU A 322 6.48 18.93 9.17
C GLU A 322 7.49 18.97 10.32
N PHE A 323 7.67 17.85 11.00
CA PHE A 323 8.63 17.70 12.08
C PHE A 323 10.06 17.99 11.61
N MET A 324 10.51 17.40 10.49
CA MET A 324 11.83 17.66 9.89
C MET A 324 12.01 19.12 9.50
N SER A 325 10.93 19.82 9.17
CA SER A 325 10.99 21.26 8.85
C SER A 325 11.20 22.16 10.06
N GLU A 326 10.73 21.76 11.22
CA GLU A 326 10.77 22.52 12.46
C GLU A 326 12.02 22.20 13.30
N ASN A 327 12.45 20.96 13.28
CA ASN A 327 13.57 20.45 14.06
C ASN A 327 14.69 19.92 13.14
N LYS A 328 15.80 20.63 13.03
CA LYS A 328 16.97 20.21 12.25
C LYS A 328 17.75 18.99 12.82
N LYS A 329 17.24 18.32 13.84
CA LYS A 329 17.90 17.19 14.51
C LYS A 329 16.89 16.09 14.83
N PHE A 330 16.61 15.23 13.88
CA PHE A 330 16.13 13.89 14.13
C PHE A 330 17.21 12.90 13.69
N HIS A 331 17.73 12.14 14.61
CA HIS A 331 18.56 10.98 14.29
C HIS A 331 17.60 9.77 14.43
N VAL A 332 17.15 9.24 13.30
CA VAL A 332 16.53 7.91 13.21
C VAL A 332 17.63 6.88 13.00
#